data_22dcaa913cec72cc9ae03b419b344eb2
#
_entry.id   22dcaa913cec72cc9ae03b419b344eb2
#
_cell.length_a   1.000
_cell.length_b   1.000
_cell.length_c   1.000
_cell.angle_alpha   90.00
_cell.angle_beta   90.00
_cell.angle_gamma   90.00
#
_symmetry.space_group_name_H-M   'P 1'
#
loop_
_entity.id
_entity.type
_entity.pdbx_description
1 polymer ?
#
loop_
_entity_poly.entity_id
_entity_poly.type
_entity_poly.pdbx_seq_one_letter_code
_entity_poly.pdbx_strand_id
1 'polypeptide(L)'
;SMSFVGEDKSSGQELMAKSWKHIQEGFHMVLMRDKNVDPAVFDDVFTPQKFVEIIFSLIISSLLRHDYDCAGIVRMVERILYR
;
A
#
# COMPACT_ATOMS: atom_id res chain seq x y z
N SER A 1 9.30 -20.59 26.97
CA SER A 1 8.86 -19.63 27.93
C SER A 1 7.96 -18.56 27.32
N MET A 2 7.12 -17.97 28.13
CA MET A 2 6.16 -16.97 27.66
C MET A 2 6.83 -15.69 27.18
N SER A 3 7.88 -15.22 27.84
CA SER A 3 8.58 -14.00 27.44
C SER A 3 9.33 -14.19 26.13
N PHE A 4 9.89 -15.35 25.87
CA PHE A 4 10.53 -15.64 24.58
C PHE A 4 9.52 -15.58 23.43
N VAL A 5 8.34 -16.18 23.62
CA VAL A 5 7.29 -16.16 22.60
C VAL A 5 6.82 -14.72 22.32
N GLY A 6 6.69 -13.89 23.36
CA GLY A 6 6.33 -12.49 23.21
C GLY A 6 7.37 -11.68 22.46
N GLU A 7 8.65 -11.89 22.75
CA GLU A 7 9.75 -11.22 22.04
C GLU A 7 9.79 -11.60 20.56
N ASP A 8 9.61 -12.87 20.25
CA ASP A 8 9.58 -13.38 18.88
C ASP A 8 8.44 -12.74 18.09
N LYS A 9 7.25 -12.68 18.69
CA LYS A 9 6.08 -12.08 18.07
C LYS A 9 6.30 -10.60 17.80
N SER A 10 6.89 -9.86 18.75
CA SER A 10 7.20 -8.45 18.61
C SER A 10 8.21 -8.20 17.48
N SER A 11 9.27 -9.02 17.41
CA SER A 11 10.27 -8.94 16.35
C SER A 11 9.67 -9.23 14.98
N GLY A 12 8.77 -10.21 14.90
CA GLY A 12 8.06 -10.53 13.68
C GLY A 12 7.17 -9.38 13.20
N GLN A 13 6.48 -8.72 14.12
CA GLN A 13 5.63 -7.56 13.80
C GLN A 13 6.47 -6.38 13.30
N GLU A 14 7.61 -6.11 13.93
CA GLU A 14 8.52 -5.06 13.49
C GLU A 14 9.06 -5.34 12.08
N LEU A 15 9.45 -6.56 11.80
CA LEU A 15 9.93 -6.96 10.49
C LEU A 15 8.86 -6.79 9.43
N MET A 16 7.62 -7.19 9.72
CA MET A 16 6.49 -7.01 8.81
C MET A 16 6.24 -5.54 8.54
N ALA A 17 6.27 -4.69 9.57
CA ALA A 17 6.05 -3.25 9.42
C ALA A 17 7.11 -2.62 8.52
N LYS A 18 8.38 -2.99 8.69
CA LYS A 18 9.47 -2.51 7.85
C LYS A 18 9.35 -2.97 6.42
N SER A 19 9.02 -4.24 6.20
CA SER A 19 8.82 -4.81 4.87
C SER A 19 7.67 -4.13 4.15
N TRP A 20 6.58 -3.90 4.87
CA TRP A 20 5.39 -3.23 4.35
C TRP A 20 5.69 -1.80 3.92
N LYS A 21 6.38 -1.06 4.78
CA LYS A 21 6.82 0.31 4.46
C LYS A 21 7.73 0.34 3.24
N HIS A 22 8.65 -0.60 3.15
CA HIS A 22 9.55 -0.71 2.01
C HIS A 22 8.81 -0.95 0.70
N ILE A 23 7.80 -1.82 0.71
CA ILE A 23 6.96 -2.09 -0.46
C ILE A 23 6.19 -0.82 -0.86
N GLN A 24 5.63 -0.10 0.10
CA GLN A 24 4.92 1.15 -0.15
C GLN A 24 5.84 2.21 -0.76
N GLU A 25 7.06 2.33 -0.26
CA GLU A 25 8.05 3.27 -0.79
C GLU A 25 8.41 2.93 -2.23
N GLY A 26 8.56 1.65 -2.56
CA GLY A 26 8.80 1.19 -3.92
C GLY A 26 7.66 1.53 -4.85
N PHE A 27 6.43 1.29 -4.42
CA PHE A 27 5.24 1.64 -5.21
C PHE A 27 5.15 3.15 -5.43
N HIS A 28 5.41 3.94 -4.40
CA HIS A 28 5.43 5.39 -4.50
C HIS A 28 6.46 5.89 -5.52
N MET A 29 7.63 5.29 -5.52
CA MET A 29 8.69 5.62 -6.48
C MET A 29 8.25 5.35 -7.92
N VAL A 30 7.65 4.18 -8.18
CA VAL A 30 7.12 3.83 -9.50
C VAL A 30 6.04 4.82 -9.93
N LEU A 31 5.15 5.16 -9.02
CA LEU A 31 4.07 6.13 -9.27
C LEU A 31 4.63 7.50 -9.67
N MET A 32 5.65 7.98 -8.98
CA MET A 32 6.24 9.30 -9.25
C MET A 32 7.01 9.34 -10.58
N ARG A 33 7.43 8.19 -11.09
CA ARG A 33 8.15 8.08 -12.37
C ARG A 33 7.24 7.82 -13.56
N ASP A 34 5.97 7.56 -13.33
CA ASP A 34 5.02 7.23 -14.40
C ASP A 34 4.60 8.50 -15.13
N LYS A 35 5.02 8.64 -16.38
CA LYS A 35 4.75 9.80 -17.22
C LYS A 35 3.30 9.92 -17.65
N ASN A 36 2.53 8.85 -17.53
CA ASN A 36 1.13 8.82 -17.95
C ASN A 36 0.18 9.27 -16.84
N VAL A 37 0.68 9.46 -15.63
CA VAL A 37 -0.11 9.98 -14.53
C VAL A 37 -0.23 11.49 -14.66
N ASP A 38 -1.47 11.99 -14.64
CA ASP A 38 -1.72 13.43 -14.64
C ASP A 38 -1.42 13.99 -13.25
N PRO A 39 -0.46 14.93 -13.12
CA PRO A 39 -0.16 15.52 -11.81
C PRO A 39 -1.35 16.22 -11.15
N ALA A 40 -2.33 16.67 -11.95
CA ALA A 40 -3.54 17.33 -11.43
C ALA A 40 -4.45 16.38 -10.64
N VAL A 41 -4.20 15.08 -10.70
CA VAL A 41 -4.92 14.09 -9.88
C VAL A 41 -4.65 14.32 -8.39
N PHE A 42 -3.47 14.82 -8.05
CA PHE A 42 -3.02 15.00 -6.67
C PHE A 42 -3.11 16.46 -6.23
N ASP A 43 -3.31 16.64 -4.93
CA ASP A 43 -3.34 17.96 -4.27
C ASP A 43 -2.73 17.86 -2.87
N ASP A 44 -2.94 18.87 -2.03
CA ASP A 44 -2.36 18.91 -0.68
C ASP A 44 -3.03 17.96 0.30
N VAL A 45 -4.23 17.48 0.02
CA VAL A 45 -4.95 16.48 0.83
C VAL A 45 -4.77 15.09 0.26
N PHE A 46 -4.97 14.94 -1.04
CA PHE A 46 -4.80 13.67 -1.76
C PHE A 46 -3.43 13.64 -2.41
N THR A 47 -2.41 13.38 -1.61
CA THR A 47 -1.02 13.29 -2.08
C THR A 47 -0.73 11.92 -2.68
N PRO A 48 0.32 11.79 -3.51
CA PRO A 48 0.75 10.47 -3.98
C PRO A 48 1.01 9.48 -2.85
N GLN A 49 1.62 9.92 -1.77
CA GLN A 49 1.89 9.08 -0.62
C GLN A 49 0.60 8.62 0.05
N LYS A 50 -0.37 9.51 0.23
CA LYS A 50 -1.68 9.17 0.79
C LYS A 50 -2.41 8.16 -0.10
N PHE A 51 -2.34 8.34 -1.41
CA PHE A 51 -2.91 7.40 -2.38
C PHE A 51 -2.33 6.00 -2.19
N VAL A 52 -1.00 5.88 -2.08
CA VAL A 52 -0.33 4.59 -1.86
C VAL A 52 -0.81 3.95 -0.56
N GLU A 53 -0.88 4.73 0.54
CA GLU A 53 -1.36 4.23 1.83
C GLU A 53 -2.78 3.68 1.75
N ILE A 54 -3.68 4.40 1.07
CA ILE A 54 -5.07 3.99 0.91
C ILE A 54 -5.16 2.69 0.10
N ILE A 55 -4.46 2.61 -1.03
CA ILE A 55 -4.49 1.43 -1.88
C ILE A 55 -3.97 0.20 -1.12
N PHE A 56 -2.89 0.34 -0.39
CA PHE A 56 -2.37 -0.77 0.41
C PHE A 56 -3.33 -1.18 1.52
N SER A 57 -4.03 -0.24 2.13
CA SER A 57 -5.06 -0.55 3.13
C SER A 57 -6.20 -1.39 2.52
N LEU A 58 -6.62 -1.06 1.29
CA LEU A 58 -7.64 -1.83 0.58
C LEU A 58 -7.16 -3.24 0.25
N ILE A 59 -5.91 -3.38 -0.18
CA ILE A 59 -5.32 -4.69 -0.47
C ILE A 59 -5.26 -5.54 0.80
N ILE A 60 -4.80 -4.99 1.92
CA ILE A 60 -4.76 -5.72 3.19
C ILE A 60 -6.17 -6.15 3.59
N SER A 61 -7.14 -5.25 3.50
CA SER A 61 -8.53 -5.56 3.84
C SER A 61 -9.05 -6.74 3.01
N SER A 62 -8.76 -6.75 1.70
CA SER A 62 -9.14 -7.87 0.83
C SER A 62 -8.49 -9.17 1.26
N LEU A 63 -7.19 -9.14 1.55
CA LEU A 63 -6.45 -10.34 1.99
C LEU A 63 -7.01 -10.90 3.29
N LEU A 64 -7.36 -10.02 4.25
CA LEU A 64 -7.93 -10.43 5.53
C LEU A 64 -9.30 -11.09 5.38
N ARG A 65 -10.05 -10.71 4.34
CA ARG A 65 -11.34 -11.33 4.00
C ARG A 65 -11.20 -12.55 3.11
N HIS A 66 -9.99 -12.98 2.82
CA HIS A 66 -9.70 -14.07 1.87
C HIS A 66 -10.25 -13.80 0.46
N ASP A 67 -10.34 -12.54 0.09
CA ASP A 67 -10.68 -12.10 -1.25
C ASP A 67 -9.37 -11.75 -1.98
N TYR A 68 -8.97 -12.62 -2.89
CA TYR A 68 -7.70 -12.47 -3.61
C TYR A 68 -7.89 -11.90 -5.02
N ASP A 69 -9.11 -11.49 -5.35
CA ASP A 69 -9.39 -10.82 -6.62
C ASP A 69 -9.21 -9.31 -6.44
N CYS A 70 -8.12 -8.79 -6.98
CA CYS A 70 -7.79 -7.37 -6.90
C CYS A 70 -8.23 -6.58 -8.13
N ALA A 71 -9.02 -7.18 -9.03
CA ALA A 71 -9.40 -6.53 -10.29
C ALA A 71 -10.11 -5.19 -10.07
N GLY A 72 -11.00 -5.12 -9.07
CA GLY A 72 -11.70 -3.88 -8.75
C GLY A 72 -10.77 -2.78 -8.27
N ILE A 73 -9.81 -3.13 -7.43
CA ILE A 73 -8.81 -2.17 -6.93
C ILE A 73 -7.96 -1.66 -8.11
N VAL A 74 -7.49 -2.57 -8.96
CA VAL A 74 -6.68 -2.21 -10.13
C VAL A 74 -7.46 -1.27 -11.06
N ARG A 75 -8.72 -1.57 -11.34
CA ARG A 75 -9.56 -0.72 -12.20
C ARG A 75 -9.75 0.66 -11.59
N MET A 76 -9.98 0.73 -10.30
CA MET A 76 -10.10 2.01 -9.61
C MET A 76 -8.82 2.83 -9.71
N VAL A 77 -7.67 2.21 -9.49
CA VAL A 77 -6.36 2.86 -9.62
C VAL A 77 -6.18 3.40 -11.04
N GLU A 78 -6.47 2.58 -12.05
CA GLU A 78 -6.35 3.01 -13.45
C GLU A 78 -7.22 4.23 -13.75
N ARG A 79 -8.45 4.23 -13.28
CA ARG A 79 -9.39 5.34 -13.51
C ARG A 79 -8.99 6.62 -12.78
N ILE A 80 -8.33 6.50 -11.64
CA ILE A 80 -7.82 7.67 -10.91
C ILE A 80 -6.61 8.24 -11.60
N LEU A 81 -5.66 7.41 -11.98
CA LEU A 81 -4.35 7.85 -12.46
C LEU A 81 -4.32 8.20 -13.95
N TYR A 82 -5.04 7.46 -14.78
CA TYR A 82 -4.96 7.54 -16.24
C TYR A 82 -6.27 8.07 -16.83
N ARG A 83 -6.37 9.36 -16.85
CA ARG A 83 -7.54 10.04 -17.41
C ARG A 83 -7.44 10.27 -18.91
#